data_da844d5493c8554f6c5909ab889c276a
#
_entry.id   da844d5493c8554f6c5909ab889c276a
#
_cell.length_a   1.000
_cell.length_b   1.000
_cell.length_c   1.000
_cell.angle_alpha   90.00
_cell.angle_beta   90.00
_cell.angle_gamma   90.00
#
_symmetry.space_group_name_H-M   'P 1'
#
loop_
_entity.id
_entity.type
_entity.pdbx_description
1 polymer ?
#
loop_
_entity_poly.entity_id
_entity_poly.type
_entity_poly.pdbx_seq_one_letter_code
_entity_poly.pdbx_strand_id
1 'polypeptide(L)'
;MCYTVKRVTIDNILKYRAMNKSLELNPNKVVAFLGKPAKEFTKADIINYITSNNIRMVNFMYPAGDGRLKTLNFVINDAAYLDAILTCGERVDGSSLFPFIEAGSSDLYVVPRFATAFHDPFAELPTLSLLCSFFNKDGEPLASSPRYTLLKACEAFREVTGMEFEAMGELEYYVIAPDTGMFPATDQKGYHESAPYAKFNEFRTECMAYIAQAGGRIKYGHSEVGNFTLDELVYEQNEIEFLPVNALDAADQLMIAKWIIRNLGYKYGYEVTFAPKITAGKAGSGLHIHMRIVKDGKNMMLENGVLSPIARKAIAGMMELAPSITAFGNTNPTSYFRLVPHQEAPTNVCWGDRNRSVLVRVPLGWAAKSNMCRIANPLEPDEHYDTSEKQTVEMRSPDGSADVYQLIAGLAVACRYGFELDNALEIAERTYVNVNIHKHENADKLKSLAQLPDSCEASADALEAQREIFERRGVFSSAMIDGILKSLRSYGDRTLRADIDGKPEEMMKLVHRYFNCG
;
A
#
# COMPACT_ATOMS: atom_id res chain seq x y z
N MET A 1 16.99 -24.98 -40.25
CA MET A 1 16.93 -25.53 -38.87
C MET A 1 18.07 -25.05 -37.97
N CYS A 2 19.30 -24.91 -38.43
CA CYS A 2 20.47 -24.55 -37.57
C CYS A 2 20.48 -23.09 -37.07
N TYR A 3 19.88 -22.14 -37.80
CA TYR A 3 19.82 -20.70 -37.39
C TYR A 3 18.81 -20.41 -36.26
N THR A 4 17.71 -21.17 -36.21
CA THR A 4 16.66 -20.95 -35.19
C THR A 4 17.11 -21.49 -33.82
N VAL A 5 17.82 -22.60 -33.77
CA VAL A 5 18.32 -23.18 -32.51
C VAL A 5 19.42 -22.34 -31.89
N LYS A 6 20.34 -21.75 -32.70
CA LYS A 6 21.38 -20.82 -32.20
C LYS A 6 20.79 -19.52 -31.63
N ARG A 7 19.75 -18.99 -32.27
CA ARG A 7 19.10 -17.76 -31.80
C ARG A 7 18.39 -17.93 -30.46
N VAL A 8 17.66 -19.04 -30.26
CA VAL A 8 17.01 -19.40 -29.01
C VAL A 8 18.02 -19.58 -27.87
N THR A 9 19.19 -20.15 -28.16
CA THR A 9 20.25 -20.39 -27.16
C THR A 9 20.94 -19.09 -26.76
N ILE A 10 21.17 -18.16 -27.70
CA ILE A 10 21.77 -16.85 -27.43
C ILE A 10 20.79 -15.97 -26.63
N ASP A 11 19.51 -15.94 -26.99
CA ASP A 11 18.48 -15.21 -26.27
C ASP A 11 18.32 -15.73 -24.82
N ASN A 12 18.41 -17.04 -24.61
CA ASN A 12 18.40 -17.64 -23.28
C ASN A 12 19.65 -17.27 -22.47
N ILE A 13 20.82 -17.24 -23.09
CA ILE A 13 22.08 -16.82 -22.43
C ILE A 13 22.04 -15.33 -22.07
N LEU A 14 21.51 -14.49 -22.95
CA LEU A 14 21.36 -13.05 -22.68
C LEU A 14 20.34 -12.79 -21.56
N LYS A 15 19.21 -13.50 -21.58
CA LYS A 15 18.21 -13.44 -20.49
C LYS A 15 18.81 -13.92 -19.17
N TYR A 16 19.57 -15.02 -19.17
CA TYR A 16 20.24 -15.54 -17.98
C TYR A 16 21.28 -14.55 -17.43
N ARG A 17 22.09 -13.91 -18.30
CA ARG A 17 23.05 -12.86 -17.89
C ARG A 17 22.35 -11.61 -17.36
N ALA A 18 21.27 -11.17 -17.98
CA ALA A 18 20.48 -10.04 -17.50
C ALA A 18 19.81 -10.34 -16.15
N MET A 19 19.31 -11.57 -15.97
CA MET A 19 18.74 -12.03 -14.71
C MET A 19 19.80 -12.06 -13.59
N ASN A 20 20.99 -12.62 -13.84
CA ASN A 20 22.09 -12.64 -12.87
C ASN A 20 22.50 -11.23 -12.47
N LYS A 21 22.67 -10.31 -13.43
CA LYS A 21 23.01 -8.91 -13.14
C LYS A 21 21.92 -8.22 -12.32
N SER A 22 20.65 -8.52 -12.59
CA SER A 22 19.53 -8.01 -11.80
C SER A 22 19.54 -8.54 -10.36
N LEU A 23 19.91 -9.83 -10.16
CA LEU A 23 20.03 -10.43 -8.83
C LEU A 23 21.22 -9.88 -8.04
N GLU A 24 22.35 -9.59 -8.72
CA GLU A 24 23.53 -8.96 -8.11
C GLU A 24 23.22 -7.54 -7.58
N LEU A 25 22.33 -6.80 -8.27
CA LEU A 25 21.91 -5.46 -7.85
C LEU A 25 20.74 -5.49 -6.85
N ASN A 26 20.22 -6.67 -6.51
CA ASN A 26 19.10 -6.77 -5.58
C ASN A 26 19.56 -6.46 -4.15
N PRO A 27 18.93 -5.49 -3.45
CA PRO A 27 19.34 -5.10 -2.11
C PRO A 27 19.04 -6.15 -1.03
N ASN A 28 18.15 -7.13 -1.31
CA ASN A 28 17.85 -8.20 -0.35
C ASN A 28 19.01 -9.19 -0.27
N LYS A 29 19.64 -9.27 0.91
CA LYS A 29 20.79 -10.12 1.17
C LYS A 29 20.54 -11.62 0.93
N VAL A 30 19.30 -12.08 1.16
CA VAL A 30 18.91 -13.49 0.94
C VAL A 30 18.87 -13.79 -0.56
N VAL A 31 18.29 -12.88 -1.36
CA VAL A 31 18.26 -12.96 -2.83
C VAL A 31 19.68 -12.96 -3.40
N ALA A 32 20.51 -12.03 -2.96
CA ALA A 32 21.89 -11.91 -3.42
C ALA A 32 22.73 -13.17 -3.09
N PHE A 33 22.58 -13.70 -1.87
CA PHE A 33 23.28 -14.92 -1.44
C PHE A 33 22.84 -16.17 -2.21
N LEU A 34 21.52 -16.36 -2.37
CA LEU A 34 20.96 -17.55 -3.04
C LEU A 34 21.06 -17.48 -4.57
N GLY A 35 21.25 -16.30 -5.14
CA GLY A 35 21.35 -16.10 -6.58
C GLY A 35 20.07 -16.47 -7.34
N LYS A 36 18.89 -16.36 -6.69
CA LYS A 36 17.59 -16.64 -7.29
C LYS A 36 16.49 -15.71 -6.75
N PRO A 37 15.40 -15.51 -7.54
CA PRO A 37 14.28 -14.68 -7.12
C PRO A 37 13.61 -15.19 -5.82
N ALA A 38 13.18 -14.30 -4.95
CA ALA A 38 12.57 -14.63 -3.66
C ALA A 38 11.35 -15.59 -3.78
N LYS A 39 10.53 -15.44 -4.82
CA LYS A 39 9.37 -16.32 -5.10
C LYS A 39 9.74 -17.81 -5.31
N GLU A 40 11.01 -18.10 -5.54
CA GLU A 40 11.54 -19.45 -5.74
C GLU A 40 12.21 -20.04 -4.50
N PHE A 41 12.18 -19.32 -3.35
CA PHE A 41 12.78 -19.80 -2.12
C PHE A 41 12.02 -21.01 -1.56
N THR A 42 12.80 -22.01 -1.15
CA THR A 42 12.32 -23.22 -0.48
C THR A 42 12.81 -23.25 0.96
N LYS A 43 12.26 -24.17 1.78
CA LYS A 43 12.74 -24.39 3.16
C LYS A 43 14.24 -24.68 3.20
N ALA A 44 14.72 -25.49 2.25
CA ALA A 44 16.16 -25.84 2.15
C ALA A 44 17.03 -24.59 1.90
N ASP A 45 16.56 -23.64 1.09
CA ASP A 45 17.26 -22.38 0.85
C ASP A 45 17.36 -21.52 2.11
N ILE A 46 16.25 -21.45 2.87
CA ILE A 46 16.22 -20.72 4.14
C ILE A 46 17.18 -21.32 5.15
N ILE A 47 17.19 -22.65 5.29
CA ILE A 47 18.13 -23.36 6.16
C ILE A 47 19.57 -23.13 5.71
N ASN A 48 19.85 -23.19 4.39
CA ASN A 48 21.17 -22.90 3.83
C ASN A 48 21.61 -21.47 4.15
N TYR A 49 20.73 -20.48 3.96
CA TYR A 49 21.04 -19.09 4.29
C TYR A 49 21.37 -18.91 5.78
N ILE A 50 20.54 -19.47 6.66
CA ILE A 50 20.70 -19.42 8.11
C ILE A 50 22.05 -19.98 8.55
N THR A 51 22.38 -21.19 8.09
CA THR A 51 23.61 -21.89 8.48
C THR A 51 24.87 -21.24 7.94
N SER A 52 24.81 -20.75 6.69
CA SER A 52 25.97 -20.13 6.02
C SER A 52 26.26 -18.70 6.51
N ASN A 53 25.27 -18.00 7.07
CA ASN A 53 25.40 -16.61 7.52
C ASN A 53 25.39 -16.44 9.04
N ASN A 54 25.56 -17.52 9.80
CA ASN A 54 25.54 -17.52 11.26
C ASN A 54 24.32 -16.84 11.87
N ILE A 55 23.14 -16.99 11.25
CA ILE A 55 21.89 -16.49 11.80
C ILE A 55 21.62 -17.20 13.11
N ARG A 56 21.25 -16.44 14.14
CA ARG A 56 21.05 -16.94 15.50
C ARG A 56 19.58 -17.02 15.90
N MET A 57 18.76 -16.17 15.26
CA MET A 57 17.34 -16.08 15.57
C MET A 57 16.50 -16.05 14.31
N VAL A 58 15.28 -16.52 14.42
CA VAL A 58 14.25 -16.41 13.37
C VAL A 58 13.05 -15.67 13.95
N ASN A 59 12.53 -14.69 13.21
CA ASN A 59 11.30 -13.98 13.56
C ASN A 59 10.17 -14.42 12.63
N PHE A 60 9.05 -14.80 13.20
CA PHE A 60 7.79 -14.93 12.49
C PHE A 60 6.98 -13.66 12.69
N MET A 61 6.70 -12.96 11.61
CA MET A 61 5.97 -11.68 11.62
C MET A 61 4.62 -11.82 10.92
N TYR A 62 3.58 -11.22 11.49
CA TYR A 62 2.23 -11.30 10.93
C TYR A 62 1.41 -10.07 11.30
N PRO A 63 0.47 -9.63 10.43
CA PRO A 63 -0.42 -8.51 10.73
C PRO A 63 -1.46 -8.92 11.78
N ALA A 64 -1.82 -7.97 12.66
CA ALA A 64 -2.95 -8.12 13.57
C ALA A 64 -4.08 -7.14 13.21
N GLY A 65 -5.20 -7.25 13.89
CA GLY A 65 -6.39 -6.42 13.64
C GLY A 65 -6.22 -4.92 13.92
N ASP A 66 -5.13 -4.53 14.57
CA ASP A 66 -4.73 -3.13 14.78
C ASP A 66 -3.87 -2.54 13.63
N GLY A 67 -3.70 -3.26 12.54
CA GLY A 67 -2.90 -2.83 11.38
C GLY A 67 -1.39 -2.87 11.59
N ARG A 68 -0.90 -3.50 12.67
CA ARG A 68 0.53 -3.59 12.99
C ARG A 68 1.08 -5.00 12.82
N LEU A 69 2.38 -5.10 12.48
CA LEU A 69 3.11 -6.36 12.54
C LEU A 69 3.37 -6.77 13.99
N LYS A 70 3.00 -7.99 14.33
CA LYS A 70 3.38 -8.69 15.55
C LYS A 70 4.52 -9.66 15.24
N THR A 71 5.27 -10.05 16.25
CA THR A 71 6.48 -10.87 16.08
C THR A 71 6.58 -11.96 17.14
N LEU A 72 6.89 -13.19 16.70
CA LEU A 72 7.43 -14.24 17.55
C LEU A 72 8.92 -14.38 17.28
N ASN A 73 9.71 -14.44 18.33
CA ASN A 73 11.16 -14.56 18.26
C ASN A 73 11.58 -15.99 18.62
N PHE A 74 12.29 -16.67 17.74
CA PHE A 74 12.79 -18.03 17.95
C PHE A 74 14.32 -18.04 18.07
N VAL A 75 14.85 -18.61 19.13
CA VAL A 75 16.26 -18.98 19.21
C VAL A 75 16.46 -20.30 18.47
N ILE A 76 17.45 -20.38 17.60
CA ILE A 76 17.79 -21.62 16.88
C ILE A 76 18.55 -22.53 17.85
N ASN A 77 17.85 -23.51 18.44
CA ASN A 77 18.44 -24.44 19.39
C ASN A 77 19.30 -25.50 18.69
N ASP A 78 18.75 -26.08 17.61
CA ASP A 78 19.41 -27.08 16.77
C ASP A 78 18.73 -27.17 15.39
N ALA A 79 19.27 -28.02 14.51
CA ALA A 79 18.76 -28.19 13.14
C ALA A 79 17.37 -28.84 13.10
N ALA A 80 17.06 -29.75 14.03
CA ALA A 80 15.77 -30.43 14.08
C ALA A 80 14.66 -29.46 14.50
N TYR A 81 14.94 -28.64 15.50
CA TYR A 81 14.02 -27.58 15.94
C TYR A 81 13.79 -26.53 14.84
N LEU A 82 14.85 -26.07 14.18
CA LEU A 82 14.74 -25.16 13.03
C LEU A 82 13.88 -25.75 11.91
N ASP A 83 14.10 -27.00 11.53
CA ASP A 83 13.29 -27.68 10.51
C ASP A 83 11.82 -27.77 10.94
N ALA A 84 11.56 -28.07 12.19
CA ALA A 84 10.20 -28.18 12.74
C ALA A 84 9.44 -26.85 12.66
N ILE A 85 10.01 -25.73 13.15
CA ILE A 85 9.33 -24.42 13.13
C ILE A 85 9.12 -23.89 11.72
N LEU A 86 10.07 -24.14 10.80
CA LEU A 86 9.90 -23.74 9.39
C LEU A 86 8.87 -24.61 8.66
N THR A 87 8.61 -25.84 9.11
CA THR A 87 7.64 -26.75 8.48
C THR A 87 6.23 -26.57 9.05
N CYS A 88 6.10 -26.55 10.37
CA CYS A 88 4.81 -26.57 11.07
C CYS A 88 4.32 -25.18 11.46
N GLY A 89 5.21 -24.21 11.47
CA GLY A 89 4.91 -22.90 12.06
C GLY A 89 4.81 -22.96 13.58
N GLU A 90 4.02 -22.06 14.15
CA GLU A 90 3.78 -21.99 15.59
C GLU A 90 2.30 -21.65 15.87
N ARG A 91 1.83 -22.04 17.04
CA ARG A 91 0.48 -21.73 17.52
C ARG A 91 0.43 -20.35 18.17
N VAL A 92 -0.64 -19.60 17.91
CA VAL A 92 -0.91 -18.28 18.48
C VAL A 92 -2.36 -18.17 18.92
N ASP A 93 -2.63 -17.29 19.88
CA ASP A 93 -3.98 -16.94 20.29
C ASP A 93 -4.58 -15.88 19.33
N GLY A 94 -5.47 -16.31 18.46
CA GLY A 94 -6.16 -15.44 17.49
C GLY A 94 -7.09 -14.43 18.14
N SER A 95 -7.65 -14.70 19.33
CA SER A 95 -8.55 -13.75 20.01
C SER A 95 -7.80 -12.51 20.51
N SER A 96 -6.51 -12.65 20.80
CA SER A 96 -5.62 -11.53 21.12
C SER A 96 -5.14 -10.75 19.89
N LEU A 97 -5.29 -11.33 18.69
CA LEU A 97 -4.86 -10.73 17.43
C LEU A 97 -6.00 -10.07 16.67
N PHE A 98 -7.18 -10.66 16.71
CA PHE A 98 -8.32 -10.23 15.90
C PHE A 98 -9.60 -10.11 16.75
N PRO A 99 -10.27 -8.93 16.74
CA PRO A 99 -11.44 -8.69 17.60
C PRO A 99 -12.69 -9.49 17.21
N PHE A 100 -12.69 -10.15 16.05
CA PHE A 100 -13.78 -10.98 15.55
C PHE A 100 -13.60 -12.48 15.83
N ILE A 101 -12.48 -12.89 16.47
CA ILE A 101 -12.23 -14.29 16.84
C ILE A 101 -12.64 -14.50 18.30
N GLU A 102 -13.53 -15.47 18.55
CA GLU A 102 -13.98 -15.81 19.89
C GLU A 102 -12.92 -16.62 20.65
N ALA A 103 -12.81 -16.37 21.97
CA ALA A 103 -11.83 -17.03 22.83
C ALA A 103 -11.96 -18.57 22.88
N GLY A 104 -13.16 -19.11 22.65
CA GLY A 104 -13.42 -20.56 22.67
C GLY A 104 -12.87 -21.34 21.47
N SER A 105 -12.44 -20.67 20.40
CA SER A 105 -11.88 -21.26 19.18
C SER A 105 -10.71 -20.46 18.62
N SER A 106 -9.89 -19.90 19.52
CA SER A 106 -8.90 -18.88 19.18
C SER A 106 -7.54 -19.42 18.72
N ASP A 107 -7.25 -20.70 18.95
CA ASP A 107 -5.97 -21.29 18.53
C ASP A 107 -5.82 -21.29 17.01
N LEU A 108 -4.81 -20.58 16.54
CA LEU A 108 -4.42 -20.47 15.13
C LEU A 108 -2.98 -20.93 14.96
N TYR A 109 -2.63 -21.34 13.74
CA TYR A 109 -1.24 -21.52 13.34
C TYR A 109 -0.77 -20.33 12.50
N VAL A 110 0.50 -19.92 12.71
CA VAL A 110 1.23 -18.99 11.84
C VAL A 110 2.38 -19.74 11.18
N VAL A 111 2.37 -19.79 9.85
CA VAL A 111 3.35 -20.54 9.06
C VAL A 111 4.14 -19.58 8.18
N PRO A 112 5.50 -19.61 8.23
CA PRO A 112 6.34 -18.65 7.52
C PRO A 112 6.27 -18.83 6.00
N ARG A 113 6.29 -17.70 5.29
CA ARG A 113 6.37 -17.64 3.82
C ARG A 113 7.81 -17.37 3.41
N PHE A 114 8.48 -18.34 2.85
CA PHE A 114 9.91 -18.27 2.54
C PHE A 114 10.26 -17.15 1.56
N ALA A 115 9.37 -16.85 0.61
CA ALA A 115 9.53 -15.74 -0.33
C ALA A 115 9.65 -14.34 0.32
N THR A 116 9.26 -14.21 1.59
CA THR A 116 9.30 -12.94 2.32
C THR A 116 10.52 -12.79 3.21
N ALA A 117 11.48 -13.71 3.16
CA ALA A 117 12.63 -13.73 4.04
C ALA A 117 13.55 -12.51 3.83
N PHE A 118 13.90 -11.85 4.92
CA PHE A 118 14.87 -10.77 4.92
C PHE A 118 15.71 -10.77 6.21
N HIS A 119 16.93 -10.25 6.10
CA HIS A 119 17.80 -10.04 7.25
C HIS A 119 17.28 -8.83 8.05
N ASP A 120 16.96 -9.02 9.33
CA ASP A 120 16.39 -7.97 10.19
C ASP A 120 17.43 -6.84 10.42
N PRO A 121 17.15 -5.59 9.98
CA PRO A 121 18.11 -4.50 10.08
C PRO A 121 18.19 -3.89 11.49
N PHE A 122 17.29 -4.23 12.40
CA PHE A 122 17.21 -3.66 13.74
C PHE A 122 17.66 -4.62 14.84
N ALA A 123 17.83 -5.91 14.52
CA ALA A 123 18.23 -6.91 15.49
C ALA A 123 19.75 -6.83 15.76
N GLU A 124 20.16 -6.76 17.04
CA GLU A 124 21.56 -6.83 17.44
C GLU A 124 22.19 -8.20 17.14
N LEU A 125 21.44 -9.27 17.37
CA LEU A 125 21.83 -10.62 16.97
C LEU A 125 21.43 -10.87 15.52
N PRO A 126 22.29 -11.56 14.71
CA PRO A 126 21.92 -11.91 13.34
C PRO A 126 20.60 -12.68 13.30
N THR A 127 19.57 -12.07 12.74
CA THR A 127 18.18 -12.52 12.72
C THR A 127 17.62 -12.55 11.31
N LEU A 128 16.89 -13.61 10.97
CA LEU A 128 16.11 -13.73 9.75
C LEU A 128 14.63 -13.55 10.07
N SER A 129 13.98 -12.57 9.45
CA SER A 129 12.55 -12.30 9.60
C SER A 129 11.76 -12.80 8.39
N LEU A 130 10.59 -13.41 8.63
CA LEU A 130 9.68 -13.90 7.61
C LEU A 130 8.24 -13.49 7.95
N LEU A 131 7.49 -13.04 6.96
CA LEU A 131 6.04 -12.87 7.10
C LEU A 131 5.35 -14.24 7.09
N CYS A 132 4.27 -14.37 7.89
CA CYS A 132 3.53 -15.62 8.04
C CYS A 132 2.12 -15.52 7.47
N SER A 133 1.55 -16.67 7.13
CA SER A 133 0.13 -16.87 6.85
C SER A 133 -0.55 -17.53 8.03
N PHE A 134 -1.84 -17.23 8.24
CA PHE A 134 -2.66 -17.83 9.29
C PHE A 134 -3.43 -19.04 8.79
N PHE A 135 -3.50 -20.07 9.63
CA PHE A 135 -4.28 -21.27 9.41
C PHE A 135 -5.14 -21.59 10.65
N ASN A 136 -6.29 -22.20 10.42
CA ASN A 136 -7.18 -22.66 11.47
C ASN A 136 -6.67 -23.99 12.09
N LYS A 137 -7.39 -24.50 13.10
CA LYS A 137 -7.08 -25.76 13.79
C LYS A 137 -7.03 -26.99 12.88
N ASP A 138 -7.68 -26.95 11.73
CA ASP A 138 -7.76 -28.04 10.76
C ASP A 138 -6.66 -27.93 9.66
N GLY A 139 -5.81 -26.91 9.75
CA GLY A 139 -4.73 -26.64 8.80
C GLY A 139 -5.20 -25.96 7.49
N GLU A 140 -6.42 -25.40 7.48
CA GLU A 140 -6.93 -24.64 6.34
C GLU A 140 -6.59 -23.15 6.51
N PRO A 141 -6.39 -22.40 5.40
CA PRO A 141 -6.18 -20.96 5.48
C PRO A 141 -7.31 -20.27 6.25
N LEU A 142 -6.96 -19.39 7.18
CA LEU A 142 -7.94 -18.65 7.98
C LEU A 142 -8.76 -17.73 7.08
N ALA A 143 -10.07 -18.00 6.92
CA ALA A 143 -10.96 -17.31 6.00
C ALA A 143 -11.08 -15.79 6.26
N SER A 144 -10.89 -15.37 7.51
CA SER A 144 -10.91 -13.97 7.95
C SER A 144 -9.52 -13.34 8.07
N SER A 145 -8.45 -14.02 7.64
CA SER A 145 -7.13 -13.40 7.55
C SER A 145 -7.13 -12.32 6.47
N PRO A 146 -6.69 -11.08 6.76
CA PRO A 146 -6.64 -9.98 5.79
C PRO A 146 -5.90 -10.38 4.50
N ARG A 147 -4.74 -11.02 4.63
CA ARG A 147 -3.95 -11.46 3.48
C ARG A 147 -4.64 -12.55 2.66
N TYR A 148 -5.32 -13.49 3.30
CA TYR A 148 -6.06 -14.53 2.58
C TYR A 148 -7.29 -13.95 1.88
N THR A 149 -7.93 -12.95 2.46
CA THR A 149 -8.99 -12.17 1.81
C THR A 149 -8.48 -11.48 0.54
N LEU A 150 -7.29 -10.88 0.58
CA LEU A 150 -6.67 -10.30 -0.61
C LEU A 150 -6.35 -11.36 -1.67
N LEU A 151 -5.85 -12.53 -1.27
CA LEU A 151 -5.63 -13.65 -2.21
C LEU A 151 -6.93 -14.03 -2.92
N LYS A 152 -8.01 -14.24 -2.18
CA LYS A 152 -9.33 -14.57 -2.75
C LYS A 152 -9.86 -13.45 -3.66
N ALA A 153 -9.62 -12.18 -3.32
CA ALA A 153 -10.00 -11.05 -4.17
C ALA A 153 -9.27 -11.08 -5.52
N CYS A 154 -7.97 -11.38 -5.52
CA CYS A 154 -7.17 -11.52 -6.75
C CYS A 154 -7.58 -12.74 -7.58
N GLU A 155 -7.88 -13.87 -6.94
CA GLU A 155 -8.38 -15.08 -7.60
C GLU A 155 -9.74 -14.81 -8.25
N ALA A 156 -10.68 -14.20 -7.54
CA ALA A 156 -11.98 -13.81 -8.07
C ALA A 156 -11.87 -12.79 -9.22
N PHE A 157 -10.92 -11.85 -9.14
CA PHE A 157 -10.62 -10.93 -10.24
C PHE A 157 -10.13 -11.69 -11.48
N ARG A 158 -9.20 -12.63 -11.30
CA ARG A 158 -8.67 -13.48 -12.41
C ARG A 158 -9.76 -14.36 -13.01
N GLU A 159 -10.62 -14.97 -12.21
CA GLU A 159 -11.75 -15.78 -12.69
C GLU A 159 -12.72 -14.99 -13.58
N VAL A 160 -13.01 -13.74 -13.23
CA VAL A 160 -13.96 -12.90 -13.99
C VAL A 160 -13.32 -12.32 -15.25
N THR A 161 -12.04 -11.94 -15.17
CA THR A 161 -11.41 -11.13 -16.22
C THR A 161 -10.40 -11.90 -17.09
N GLY A 162 -9.87 -13.02 -16.60
CA GLY A 162 -8.71 -13.70 -17.20
C GLY A 162 -7.40 -12.91 -17.09
N MET A 163 -7.32 -11.92 -16.18
CA MET A 163 -6.19 -11.01 -16.02
C MET A 163 -5.71 -10.95 -14.57
N GLU A 164 -4.50 -10.43 -14.36
CA GLU A 164 -3.90 -10.25 -13.05
C GLU A 164 -4.11 -8.80 -12.55
N PHE A 165 -4.28 -8.68 -11.24
CA PHE A 165 -4.37 -7.39 -10.55
C PHE A 165 -3.06 -7.05 -9.86
N GLU A 166 -2.44 -5.93 -10.23
CA GLU A 166 -1.23 -5.41 -9.63
C GLU A 166 -1.48 -4.06 -8.96
N ALA A 167 -0.74 -3.77 -7.90
CA ALA A 167 -0.86 -2.55 -7.13
C ALA A 167 0.50 -2.00 -6.68
N MET A 168 0.52 -0.73 -6.30
CA MET A 168 1.58 -0.08 -5.54
C MET A 168 0.99 1.00 -4.64
N GLY A 169 1.71 1.40 -3.59
CA GLY A 169 1.32 2.49 -2.73
C GLY A 169 2.23 3.70 -2.85
N GLU A 170 1.68 4.87 -2.57
CA GLU A 170 2.37 6.10 -2.19
C GLU A 170 2.10 6.27 -0.69
N LEU A 171 3.12 6.04 0.13
CA LEU A 171 3.00 6.03 1.59
C LEU A 171 3.50 7.35 2.17
N GLU A 172 2.58 8.20 2.59
CA GLU A 172 2.87 9.46 3.26
C GLU A 172 2.94 9.29 4.78
N TYR A 173 3.84 10.02 5.42
CA TYR A 173 4.00 10.04 6.87
C TYR A 173 4.69 11.32 7.34
N TYR A 174 4.40 11.73 8.58
CA TYR A 174 5.12 12.81 9.23
C TYR A 174 6.25 12.29 10.10
N VAL A 175 7.38 13.02 10.07
CA VAL A 175 8.48 12.90 11.03
C VAL A 175 8.52 14.17 11.86
N ILE A 176 8.65 14.01 13.18
CA ILE A 176 8.58 15.10 14.14
C ILE A 176 9.78 15.03 15.08
N ALA A 177 10.48 16.15 15.24
CA ALA A 177 11.65 16.25 16.11
C ALA A 177 11.82 17.70 16.61
N PRO A 178 12.65 17.96 17.63
CA PRO A 178 13.00 19.30 18.05
C PRO A 178 13.55 20.17 16.90
N ASP A 179 13.07 21.41 16.77
CA ASP A 179 13.57 22.35 15.77
C ASP A 179 14.93 22.90 16.18
N THR A 180 15.89 22.89 15.26
CA THR A 180 17.22 23.48 15.47
C THR A 180 17.29 24.96 15.13
N GLY A 181 16.25 25.53 14.53
CA GLY A 181 16.19 26.89 14.01
C GLY A 181 17.07 27.17 12.79
N MET A 182 17.84 26.16 12.29
CA MET A 182 18.67 26.31 11.10
C MET A 182 17.88 25.99 9.83
N PHE A 183 18.09 26.78 8.78
CA PHE A 183 17.43 26.61 7.48
C PHE A 183 15.92 26.44 7.64
N PRO A 184 15.20 27.46 8.18
CA PRO A 184 13.78 27.33 8.49
C PRO A 184 12.99 27.01 7.23
N ALA A 185 12.08 26.04 7.37
CA ALA A 185 11.19 25.65 6.29
C ALA A 185 10.11 26.71 6.05
N THR A 186 9.69 26.88 4.80
CA THR A 186 8.50 27.67 4.48
C THR A 186 7.25 26.83 4.71
N ASP A 187 6.32 27.34 5.53
CA ASP A 187 5.10 26.62 5.89
C ASP A 187 4.34 26.09 4.67
N GLN A 188 4.05 24.79 4.64
CA GLN A 188 3.34 24.08 3.58
C GLN A 188 4.00 24.24 2.18
N LYS A 189 5.34 24.29 2.14
CA LYS A 189 6.14 24.38 0.91
C LYS A 189 7.24 23.33 0.82
N GLY A 190 7.06 22.18 1.49
CA GLY A 190 8.06 21.11 1.56
C GLY A 190 8.22 20.27 0.29
N TYR A 191 7.30 20.37 -0.67
CA TYR A 191 7.25 19.48 -1.84
C TYR A 191 8.57 19.46 -2.62
N HIS A 192 9.24 18.30 -2.64
CA HIS A 192 10.54 18.04 -3.27
C HIS A 192 11.70 18.88 -2.73
N GLU A 193 11.55 19.47 -1.55
CA GLU A 193 12.68 20.13 -0.90
C GLU A 193 13.82 19.14 -0.66
N SER A 194 15.05 19.64 -0.81
CA SER A 194 16.28 18.89 -0.53
C SER A 194 16.93 19.37 0.75
N ALA A 195 17.88 18.59 1.28
CA ALA A 195 18.72 19.04 2.40
C ALA A 195 19.49 20.30 2.00
N PRO A 196 19.68 21.27 2.90
CA PRO A 196 19.36 21.24 4.34
C PRO A 196 17.96 21.73 4.71
N TYR A 197 17.14 22.14 3.75
CA TYR A 197 15.75 22.58 4.02
C TYR A 197 14.85 21.39 4.36
N ALA A 198 15.01 20.23 3.69
CA ALA A 198 14.44 18.96 4.12
C ALA A 198 15.28 18.38 5.27
N LYS A 199 14.74 18.37 6.49
CA LYS A 199 15.46 18.01 7.71
C LYS A 199 15.68 16.50 7.83
N PHE A 200 14.74 15.68 7.33
CA PHE A 200 14.74 14.23 7.51
C PHE A 200 15.13 13.46 6.25
N ASN A 201 15.90 14.08 5.36
CA ASN A 201 16.36 13.44 4.12
C ASN A 201 17.17 12.15 4.39
N GLU A 202 18.09 12.16 5.35
CA GLU A 202 18.87 10.96 5.71
C GLU A 202 17.99 9.86 6.28
N PHE A 203 17.09 10.22 7.18
CA PHE A 203 16.09 9.29 7.73
C PHE A 203 15.25 8.63 6.63
N ARG A 204 14.68 9.42 5.71
CA ARG A 204 13.89 8.90 4.58
C ARG A 204 14.71 7.96 3.69
N THR A 205 15.92 8.33 3.33
CA THR A 205 16.77 7.50 2.46
C THR A 205 17.23 6.23 3.14
N GLU A 206 17.47 6.24 4.45
CA GLU A 206 17.76 5.02 5.23
C GLU A 206 16.51 4.12 5.33
N CYS A 207 15.31 4.68 5.53
CA CYS A 207 14.05 3.94 5.45
C CYS A 207 13.92 3.23 4.10
N MET A 208 14.12 3.94 2.99
CA MET A 208 14.06 3.36 1.64
C MET A 208 15.05 2.21 1.46
N ALA A 209 16.29 2.37 1.93
CA ALA A 209 17.32 1.34 1.84
C ALA A 209 16.91 0.07 2.63
N TYR A 210 16.40 0.22 3.85
CA TYR A 210 15.96 -0.93 4.66
C TYR A 210 14.71 -1.60 4.11
N ILE A 211 13.75 -0.83 3.59
CA ILE A 211 12.58 -1.38 2.91
C ILE A 211 13.01 -2.20 1.69
N ALA A 212 13.95 -1.69 0.89
CA ALA A 212 14.46 -2.39 -0.28
C ALA A 212 15.25 -3.67 0.13
N GLN A 213 16.03 -3.63 1.21
CA GLN A 213 16.70 -4.81 1.78
C GLN A 213 15.71 -5.86 2.30
N ALA A 214 14.53 -5.44 2.76
CA ALA A 214 13.45 -6.32 3.16
C ALA A 214 12.60 -6.84 1.99
N GLY A 215 12.98 -6.53 0.74
CA GLY A 215 12.31 -7.01 -0.48
C GLY A 215 11.32 -6.01 -1.10
N GLY A 216 11.13 -4.82 -0.51
CA GLY A 216 10.27 -3.78 -1.07
C GLY A 216 10.82 -3.22 -2.38
N ARG A 217 9.94 -3.05 -3.35
CA ARG A 217 10.26 -2.50 -4.68
C ARG A 217 10.04 -0.99 -4.66
N ILE A 218 11.04 -0.25 -4.21
CA ILE A 218 11.00 1.22 -4.12
C ILE A 218 11.13 1.85 -5.50
N LYS A 219 10.31 2.87 -5.78
CA LYS A 219 10.39 3.72 -6.96
C LYS A 219 11.23 4.96 -6.66
N TYR A 220 10.82 5.76 -5.70
CA TYR A 220 11.55 6.90 -5.14
C TYR A 220 10.92 7.37 -3.81
N GLY A 221 11.53 8.37 -3.16
CA GLY A 221 10.96 9.07 -2.02
C GLY A 221 11.36 10.54 -2.01
N HIS A 222 10.51 11.39 -1.46
CA HIS A 222 10.72 12.84 -1.39
C HIS A 222 10.04 13.46 -0.16
N SER A 223 10.37 14.72 0.14
CA SER A 223 9.60 15.53 1.07
C SER A 223 8.27 15.93 0.42
N GLU A 224 7.17 15.84 1.18
CA GLU A 224 5.84 16.24 0.75
C GLU A 224 5.52 17.69 1.18
N VAL A 225 4.33 18.19 0.77
CA VAL A 225 3.87 19.57 0.99
C VAL A 225 3.91 19.97 2.47
N GLY A 226 3.54 19.03 3.37
CA GLY A 226 3.37 19.29 4.78
C GLY A 226 4.70 19.51 5.49
N ASN A 227 5.06 20.79 5.71
CA ASN A 227 6.14 21.13 6.60
C ASN A 227 5.80 22.40 7.39
N PHE A 228 6.08 22.42 8.68
CA PHE A 228 5.81 23.54 9.57
C PHE A 228 6.51 23.34 10.91
N THR A 229 6.62 24.45 11.68
CA THR A 229 7.10 24.42 13.07
C THR A 229 5.93 24.77 13.99
N LEU A 230 5.78 24.02 15.07
CA LEU A 230 4.80 24.24 16.12
C LEU A 230 5.39 23.79 17.46
N ASP A 231 5.28 24.62 18.50
CA ASP A 231 5.73 24.32 19.87
C ASP A 231 7.19 23.81 19.94
N GLU A 232 8.10 24.49 19.25
CA GLU A 232 9.54 24.17 19.16
C GLU A 232 9.85 22.82 18.49
N LEU A 233 8.87 22.21 17.81
CA LEU A 233 9.02 21.02 17.03
C LEU A 233 8.89 21.33 15.53
N VAL A 234 9.72 20.68 14.72
CA VAL A 234 9.58 20.66 13.27
C VAL A 234 8.77 19.43 12.88
N TYR A 235 7.81 19.64 11.99
CA TYR A 235 6.95 18.64 11.37
C TYR A 235 7.26 18.62 9.88
N GLU A 236 7.70 17.48 9.36
CA GLU A 236 8.00 17.33 7.93
C GLU A 236 7.32 16.07 7.41
N GLN A 237 6.48 16.27 6.41
CA GLN A 237 5.83 15.18 5.68
C GLN A 237 6.78 14.61 4.65
N ASN A 238 6.86 13.30 4.60
CA ASN A 238 7.66 12.53 3.66
C ASN A 238 6.77 11.52 2.95
N GLU A 239 7.15 11.16 1.72
CA GLU A 239 6.48 10.16 0.92
C GLU A 239 7.50 9.17 0.35
N ILE A 240 7.12 7.88 0.36
CA ILE A 240 7.83 6.80 -0.33
C ILE A 240 6.88 6.14 -1.31
N GLU A 241 7.22 6.21 -2.60
CA GLU A 241 6.51 5.52 -3.67
C GLU A 241 7.15 4.17 -4.00
N PHE A 242 6.29 3.20 -4.29
CA PHE A 242 6.68 1.85 -4.67
C PHE A 242 6.52 1.61 -6.18
N LEU A 243 7.11 0.53 -6.68
CA LEU A 243 6.85 0.03 -8.03
C LEU A 243 5.67 -0.94 -8.03
N PRO A 244 4.84 -0.98 -9.08
CA PRO A 244 3.76 -1.95 -9.20
C PRO A 244 4.30 -3.38 -9.15
N VAL A 245 3.64 -4.20 -8.33
CA VAL A 245 3.88 -5.64 -8.17
C VAL A 245 2.54 -6.34 -8.01
N ASN A 246 2.52 -7.69 -7.95
CA ASN A 246 1.26 -8.38 -7.63
C ASN A 246 0.68 -7.85 -6.29
N ALA A 247 -0.63 -7.87 -6.15
CA ALA A 247 -1.30 -7.21 -5.05
C ALA A 247 -0.90 -7.73 -3.66
N LEU A 248 -0.57 -9.02 -3.54
CA LEU A 248 -0.12 -9.61 -2.28
C LEU A 248 1.25 -9.06 -1.86
N ASP A 249 2.19 -8.97 -2.80
CA ASP A 249 3.51 -8.40 -2.55
C ASP A 249 3.40 -6.88 -2.29
N ALA A 250 2.45 -6.18 -2.95
CA ALA A 250 2.19 -4.77 -2.70
C ALA A 250 1.73 -4.50 -1.25
N ALA A 251 0.83 -5.34 -0.73
CA ALA A 251 0.41 -5.26 0.67
C ALA A 251 1.54 -5.64 1.64
N ASP A 252 2.27 -6.72 1.36
CA ASP A 252 3.39 -7.18 2.17
C ASP A 252 4.48 -6.08 2.31
N GLN A 253 4.87 -5.42 1.21
CA GLN A 253 5.90 -4.38 1.24
C GLN A 253 5.44 -3.10 1.97
N LEU A 254 4.17 -2.70 1.85
CA LEU A 254 3.62 -1.56 2.58
C LEU A 254 3.58 -1.82 4.09
N MET A 255 3.19 -3.03 4.50
CA MET A 255 3.19 -3.45 5.90
C MET A 255 4.61 -3.42 6.49
N ILE A 256 5.59 -3.98 5.78
CA ILE A 256 7.00 -3.95 6.17
C ILE A 256 7.52 -2.51 6.22
N ALA A 257 7.15 -1.66 5.27
CA ALA A 257 7.57 -0.26 5.23
C ALA A 257 7.11 0.50 6.47
N LYS A 258 5.84 0.38 6.85
CA LYS A 258 5.31 1.02 8.07
C LYS A 258 6.07 0.54 9.32
N TRP A 259 6.39 -0.74 9.39
CA TRP A 259 7.18 -1.31 10.49
C TRP A 259 8.62 -0.75 10.50
N ILE A 260 9.31 -0.68 9.37
CA ILE A 260 10.68 -0.16 9.25
C ILE A 260 10.74 1.32 9.62
N ILE A 261 9.83 2.14 9.07
CA ILE A 261 9.79 3.58 9.33
C ILE A 261 9.61 3.87 10.82
N ARG A 262 8.73 3.12 11.52
CA ARG A 262 8.55 3.26 12.97
C ARG A 262 9.78 2.84 13.78
N ASN A 263 10.40 1.70 13.42
CA ASN A 263 11.59 1.23 14.13
C ASN A 263 12.77 2.18 13.94
N LEU A 264 12.93 2.71 12.73
CA LEU A 264 13.98 3.68 12.46
C LEU A 264 13.69 5.01 13.18
N GLY A 265 12.43 5.48 13.22
CA GLY A 265 12.01 6.62 14.01
C GLY A 265 12.38 6.47 15.48
N TYR A 266 12.06 5.32 16.07
CA TYR A 266 12.47 5.00 17.45
C TYR A 266 14.00 5.04 17.64
N LYS A 267 14.76 4.47 16.70
CA LYS A 267 16.24 4.46 16.73
C LYS A 267 16.83 5.88 16.67
N TYR A 268 16.23 6.78 15.88
CA TYR A 268 16.66 8.18 15.78
C TYR A 268 16.13 9.08 16.91
N GLY A 269 15.19 8.59 17.72
CA GLY A 269 14.47 9.41 18.71
C GLY A 269 13.49 10.39 18.07
N TYR A 270 12.98 10.07 16.89
CA TYR A 270 11.95 10.85 16.17
C TYR A 270 10.58 10.24 16.41
N GLU A 271 9.56 11.10 16.54
CA GLU A 271 8.19 10.64 16.43
C GLU A 271 7.82 10.51 14.95
N VAL A 272 7.17 9.38 14.61
CA VAL A 272 6.70 9.10 13.25
C VAL A 272 5.23 8.73 13.30
N THR A 273 4.43 9.33 12.42
CA THR A 273 3.01 9.03 12.37
C THR A 273 2.49 8.89 10.94
N PHE A 274 1.60 7.91 10.75
CA PHE A 274 0.80 7.70 9.55
C PHE A 274 -0.63 8.24 9.71
N ALA A 275 -0.90 8.97 10.79
CA ALA A 275 -2.22 9.54 11.05
C ALA A 275 -2.66 10.43 9.89
N PRO A 276 -3.89 10.28 9.39
CA PRO A 276 -4.38 11.00 8.22
C PRO A 276 -4.44 12.51 8.41
N LYS A 277 -4.58 12.96 9.66
CA LYS A 277 -4.56 14.39 10.02
C LYS A 277 -3.87 14.55 11.36
N ILE A 278 -2.93 15.49 11.47
CA ILE A 278 -2.15 15.71 12.69
C ILE A 278 -2.38 17.10 13.32
N THR A 279 -2.91 18.06 12.56
CA THR A 279 -3.36 19.36 13.07
C THR A 279 -4.30 20.04 12.08
N ALA A 280 -5.09 21.01 12.56
CA ALA A 280 -5.97 21.80 11.71
C ALA A 280 -5.19 22.69 10.74
N GLY A 281 -5.70 22.87 9.52
CA GLY A 281 -5.16 23.80 8.53
C GLY A 281 -3.84 23.39 7.85
N LYS A 282 -3.27 22.23 8.17
CA LYS A 282 -2.06 21.69 7.54
C LYS A 282 -2.37 20.45 6.70
N ALA A 283 -1.47 20.08 5.78
CA ALA A 283 -1.61 18.92 4.94
C ALA A 283 -1.82 17.64 5.76
N GLY A 284 -2.72 16.77 5.30
CA GLY A 284 -2.91 15.43 5.86
C GLY A 284 -2.10 14.40 5.09
N SER A 285 -1.90 13.21 5.68
CA SER A 285 -1.17 12.11 5.05
C SER A 285 -2.11 11.10 4.40
N GLY A 286 -1.84 10.79 3.14
CA GLY A 286 -2.53 9.78 2.35
C GLY A 286 -1.80 8.44 2.30
N LEU A 287 -2.50 7.46 1.77
CA LEU A 287 -1.96 6.21 1.25
C LEU A 287 -2.62 5.98 -0.11
N HIS A 288 -2.10 6.62 -1.14
CA HIS A 288 -2.68 6.48 -2.47
C HIS A 288 -2.32 5.11 -3.04
N ILE A 289 -3.31 4.41 -3.57
CA ILE A 289 -3.08 3.11 -4.19
C ILE A 289 -3.21 3.23 -5.70
N HIS A 290 -2.11 2.96 -6.37
CA HIS A 290 -2.08 2.80 -7.81
C HIS A 290 -2.34 1.36 -8.19
N MET A 291 -3.09 1.17 -9.26
CA MET A 291 -3.48 -0.15 -9.77
C MET A 291 -3.23 -0.24 -11.25
N ARG A 292 -2.86 -1.42 -11.70
CA ARG A 292 -2.83 -1.78 -13.12
C ARG A 292 -3.32 -3.21 -13.32
N ILE A 293 -3.85 -3.47 -14.50
CA ILE A 293 -4.34 -4.77 -14.91
C ILE A 293 -3.36 -5.34 -15.92
N VAL A 294 -2.92 -6.57 -15.70
CA VAL A 294 -1.88 -7.22 -16.50
C VAL A 294 -2.43 -8.50 -17.12
N LYS A 295 -2.15 -8.73 -18.40
CA LYS A 295 -2.46 -9.97 -19.10
C LYS A 295 -1.21 -10.47 -19.81
N ASP A 296 -0.83 -11.73 -19.55
CA ASP A 296 0.35 -12.35 -20.16
C ASP A 296 1.63 -11.49 -20.03
N GLY A 297 1.79 -10.83 -18.86
CA GLY A 297 2.91 -9.96 -18.55
C GLY A 297 2.86 -8.57 -19.19
N LYS A 298 1.76 -8.18 -19.84
CA LYS A 298 1.57 -6.88 -20.48
C LYS A 298 0.56 -6.03 -19.72
N ASN A 299 0.88 -4.77 -19.55
CA ASN A 299 -0.02 -3.78 -18.96
C ASN A 299 -1.18 -3.47 -19.91
N MET A 300 -2.41 -3.67 -19.46
CA MET A 300 -3.64 -3.49 -20.23
C MET A 300 -4.30 -2.13 -20.03
N MET A 301 -3.66 -1.21 -19.32
CA MET A 301 -4.25 0.09 -18.99
C MET A 301 -4.34 1.04 -20.20
N LEU A 302 -3.50 0.84 -21.21
CA LEU A 302 -3.51 1.61 -22.45
C LEU A 302 -3.83 0.73 -23.66
N GLU A 303 -4.57 1.30 -24.60
CA GLU A 303 -4.79 0.76 -25.93
C GLU A 303 -4.60 1.89 -26.96
N ASN A 304 -3.71 1.69 -27.94
CA ASN A 304 -3.38 2.71 -28.96
C ASN A 304 -2.99 4.09 -28.36
N GLY A 305 -2.31 4.10 -27.20
CA GLY A 305 -1.84 5.31 -26.52
C GLY A 305 -2.91 6.10 -25.75
N VAL A 306 -4.12 5.55 -25.63
CA VAL A 306 -5.21 6.12 -24.82
C VAL A 306 -5.65 5.13 -23.74
N LEU A 307 -6.38 5.62 -22.73
CA LEU A 307 -6.89 4.78 -21.66
C LEU A 307 -7.85 3.70 -22.21
N SER A 308 -7.53 2.45 -21.95
CA SER A 308 -8.23 1.30 -22.53
C SER A 308 -9.65 1.13 -21.99
N PRO A 309 -10.54 0.40 -22.69
CA PRO A 309 -11.82 -0.03 -22.13
C PRO A 309 -11.67 -0.89 -20.85
N ILE A 310 -10.57 -1.65 -20.72
CA ILE A 310 -10.24 -2.43 -19.52
C ILE A 310 -10.05 -1.49 -18.32
N ALA A 311 -9.23 -0.46 -18.47
CA ALA A 311 -9.01 0.54 -17.43
C ALA A 311 -10.31 1.29 -17.07
N ARG A 312 -11.11 1.67 -18.07
CA ARG A 312 -12.40 2.36 -17.86
C ARG A 312 -13.40 1.49 -17.11
N LYS A 313 -13.47 0.18 -17.37
CA LYS A 313 -14.30 -0.75 -16.61
C LYS A 313 -13.85 -0.83 -15.15
N ALA A 314 -12.56 -0.96 -14.89
CA ALA A 314 -12.05 -0.94 -13.52
C ALA A 314 -12.39 0.36 -12.79
N ILE A 315 -12.23 1.51 -13.46
CA ILE A 315 -12.63 2.83 -12.91
C ILE A 315 -14.12 2.87 -12.60
N ALA A 316 -14.99 2.35 -13.49
CA ALA A 316 -16.43 2.34 -13.26
C ALA A 316 -16.81 1.59 -11.97
N GLY A 317 -16.20 0.42 -11.73
CA GLY A 317 -16.41 -0.31 -10.49
C GLY A 317 -15.90 0.44 -9.24
N MET A 318 -14.76 1.12 -9.35
CA MET A 318 -14.28 2.00 -8.28
C MET A 318 -15.25 3.17 -8.02
N MET A 319 -15.84 3.77 -9.04
CA MET A 319 -16.83 4.84 -8.87
C MET A 319 -18.10 4.35 -8.16
N GLU A 320 -18.63 3.20 -8.54
CA GLU A 320 -19.84 2.64 -7.92
C GLU A 320 -19.61 2.21 -6.46
N LEU A 321 -18.42 1.73 -6.12
CA LEU A 321 -18.10 1.25 -4.78
C LEU A 321 -17.28 2.26 -3.94
N ALA A 322 -17.00 3.46 -4.45
CA ALA A 322 -16.17 4.45 -3.77
C ALA A 322 -16.63 4.76 -2.33
N PRO A 323 -17.93 4.92 -2.03
CA PRO A 323 -18.38 5.12 -0.65
C PRO A 323 -18.02 3.96 0.28
N SER A 324 -18.16 2.71 -0.20
CA SER A 324 -17.83 1.51 0.59
C SER A 324 -16.32 1.31 0.75
N ILE A 325 -15.49 1.75 -0.21
CA ILE A 325 -14.03 1.68 -0.13
C ILE A 325 -13.51 2.49 1.05
N THR A 326 -14.17 3.57 1.45
CA THR A 326 -13.76 4.36 2.63
C THR A 326 -13.78 3.54 3.92
N ALA A 327 -14.62 2.52 4.03
CA ALA A 327 -14.64 1.62 5.18
C ALA A 327 -13.34 0.79 5.34
N PHE A 328 -12.61 0.57 4.26
CA PHE A 328 -11.33 -0.12 4.25
C PHE A 328 -10.14 0.85 4.26
N GLY A 329 -10.32 2.03 3.65
CA GLY A 329 -9.24 3.00 3.41
C GLY A 329 -9.17 4.16 4.39
N ASN A 330 -10.23 4.43 5.17
CA ASN A 330 -10.38 5.60 6.03
C ASN A 330 -10.99 5.15 7.36
N THR A 331 -10.20 4.50 8.21
CA THR A 331 -10.69 3.61 9.26
C THR A 331 -10.81 4.23 10.64
N ASN A 332 -10.52 5.53 10.80
CA ASN A 332 -10.70 6.24 12.06
C ASN A 332 -11.22 7.67 11.85
N PRO A 333 -11.76 8.34 12.87
CA PRO A 333 -12.35 9.67 12.73
C PRO A 333 -11.43 10.74 12.14
N THR A 334 -10.10 10.66 12.33
CA THR A 334 -9.16 11.67 11.78
C THR A 334 -9.05 11.59 10.25
N SER A 335 -9.41 10.47 9.62
CA SER A 335 -9.52 10.33 8.17
C SER A 335 -10.47 11.37 7.56
N TYR A 336 -11.58 11.64 8.25
CA TYR A 336 -12.63 12.55 7.76
C TYR A 336 -12.34 14.04 8.04
N PHE A 337 -11.25 14.31 8.74
CA PHE A 337 -10.65 15.65 8.83
C PHE A 337 -9.59 15.90 7.75
N ARG A 338 -9.12 14.83 7.08
CA ARG A 338 -8.34 14.90 5.85
C ARG A 338 -9.27 14.99 4.62
N LEU A 339 -10.34 14.18 4.57
CA LEU A 339 -11.33 14.18 3.49
C LEU A 339 -12.29 15.38 3.64
N VAL A 340 -11.80 16.59 3.35
CA VAL A 340 -12.56 17.83 3.45
C VAL A 340 -12.48 18.64 2.16
N PRO A 341 -13.55 19.36 1.77
CA PRO A 341 -13.54 20.19 0.57
C PRO A 341 -12.39 21.22 0.58
N HIS A 342 -11.88 21.52 -0.62
CA HIS A 342 -10.83 22.53 -0.85
C HIS A 342 -9.46 22.22 -0.22
N GLN A 343 -9.21 20.97 0.18
CA GLN A 343 -7.90 20.45 0.54
C GLN A 343 -7.42 19.42 -0.48
N GLU A 344 -6.25 18.83 -0.26
CA GLU A 344 -5.61 17.92 -1.24
C GLU A 344 -6.35 16.59 -1.44
N ALA A 345 -7.09 16.14 -0.41
CA ALA A 345 -7.84 14.90 -0.45
C ALA A 345 -9.20 15.07 -1.15
N PRO A 346 -9.60 14.12 -2.02
CA PRO A 346 -10.86 14.20 -2.75
C PRO A 346 -12.06 13.86 -1.87
N THR A 347 -13.18 14.55 -2.10
CA THR A 347 -14.46 14.29 -1.42
C THR A 347 -15.57 13.87 -2.36
N ASN A 348 -15.38 14.01 -3.67
CA ASN A 348 -16.37 13.74 -4.70
C ASN A 348 -16.04 12.48 -5.48
N VAL A 349 -17.06 11.70 -5.80
CA VAL A 349 -16.94 10.48 -6.61
C VAL A 349 -16.82 10.84 -8.08
N CYS A 350 -15.58 10.98 -8.55
CA CYS A 350 -15.26 11.27 -9.94
C CYS A 350 -13.83 10.84 -10.30
N TRP A 351 -13.55 10.75 -11.58
CA TRP A 351 -12.22 10.44 -12.08
C TRP A 351 -11.80 11.38 -13.21
N GLY A 352 -10.49 11.46 -13.49
CA GLY A 352 -9.98 12.29 -14.57
C GLY A 352 -8.51 12.13 -14.88
N ASP A 353 -8.12 12.55 -16.09
CA ASP A 353 -6.75 12.52 -16.54
C ASP A 353 -5.96 13.70 -15.98
N ARG A 354 -4.81 13.42 -15.35
CA ARG A 354 -3.87 14.45 -14.85
C ARG A 354 -4.48 15.48 -13.89
N ASN A 355 -5.68 15.20 -13.40
CA ASN A 355 -6.44 16.09 -12.53
C ASN A 355 -6.25 15.69 -11.07
N ARG A 356 -5.65 16.54 -10.24
CA ARG A 356 -5.41 16.29 -8.83
C ARG A 356 -6.64 16.54 -7.93
N SER A 357 -7.73 17.09 -8.48
CA SER A 357 -8.96 17.37 -7.72
C SER A 357 -9.97 16.21 -7.71
N VAL A 358 -9.69 15.10 -8.40
CA VAL A 358 -10.59 13.95 -8.52
C VAL A 358 -10.22 12.79 -7.59
N LEU A 359 -11.17 11.90 -7.34
CA LEU A 359 -11.01 10.73 -6.48
C LEU A 359 -10.11 9.66 -7.12
N VAL A 360 -10.39 9.31 -8.37
CA VAL A 360 -9.53 8.40 -9.14
C VAL A 360 -8.82 9.20 -10.22
N ARG A 361 -7.52 9.26 -10.09
CA ARG A 361 -6.67 10.00 -11.03
C ARG A 361 -6.00 9.02 -11.99
N VAL A 362 -5.98 9.39 -13.27
CA VAL A 362 -5.09 8.79 -14.26
C VAL A 362 -3.85 9.67 -14.35
N PRO A 363 -2.69 9.24 -13.84
CA PRO A 363 -1.45 10.01 -13.93
C PRO A 363 -1.06 10.29 -15.38
N LEU A 364 -0.19 11.29 -15.60
CA LEU A 364 0.37 11.55 -16.91
C LEU A 364 0.99 10.27 -17.50
N GLY A 365 0.45 9.78 -18.59
CA GLY A 365 1.02 8.65 -19.32
C GLY A 365 2.40 9.01 -19.89
N TRP A 366 3.27 8.04 -19.99
CA TRP A 366 4.60 8.18 -20.57
C TRP A 366 4.52 8.13 -22.11
N ALA A 367 3.66 8.97 -22.69
CA ALA A 367 3.35 8.99 -24.13
C ALA A 367 4.17 10.03 -24.91
N ALA A 368 5.34 10.44 -24.41
CA ALA A 368 6.22 11.38 -25.09
C ALA A 368 6.70 10.77 -26.41
N LYS A 369 6.55 11.54 -27.51
CA LYS A 369 6.97 11.13 -28.85
C LYS A 369 8.46 11.35 -29.11
N SER A 370 9.11 12.22 -28.33
CA SER A 370 10.53 12.54 -28.45
C SER A 370 11.37 11.70 -27.49
N ASN A 371 12.60 11.38 -27.90
CA ASN A 371 13.59 10.79 -27.01
C ASN A 371 14.13 11.87 -26.06
N MET A 372 13.47 12.02 -24.90
CA MET A 372 13.83 13.00 -23.88
C MET A 372 15.23 12.76 -23.30
N CYS A 373 15.67 11.49 -23.20
CA CYS A 373 17.00 11.14 -22.71
C CYS A 373 18.07 11.75 -23.62
N ARG A 374 17.95 11.56 -24.94
CA ARG A 374 18.88 12.14 -25.91
C ARG A 374 18.85 13.67 -25.93
N ILE A 375 17.67 14.28 -25.75
CA ILE A 375 17.57 15.74 -25.69
C ILE A 375 18.33 16.29 -24.48
N ALA A 376 18.19 15.63 -23.33
CA ALA A 376 18.89 16.00 -22.08
C ALA A 376 20.39 15.62 -22.11
N ASN A 377 20.75 14.53 -22.82
CA ASN A 377 22.09 13.96 -22.89
C ASN A 377 22.49 13.75 -24.37
N PRO A 378 23.08 14.74 -25.05
CA PRO A 378 23.29 14.71 -26.50
C PRO A 378 24.18 13.57 -27.03
N LEU A 379 24.95 12.91 -26.17
CA LEU A 379 25.81 11.77 -26.54
C LEU A 379 25.08 10.43 -26.55
N GLU A 380 23.84 10.36 -26.01
CA GLU A 380 23.08 9.13 -25.98
C GLU A 380 22.53 8.75 -27.36
N PRO A 381 22.44 7.44 -27.66
CA PRO A 381 21.85 6.97 -28.92
C PRO A 381 20.36 7.34 -29.01
N ASP A 382 19.84 7.43 -30.23
CA ASP A 382 18.43 7.71 -30.45
C ASP A 382 17.61 6.40 -30.42
N GLU A 383 17.48 5.85 -29.21
CA GLU A 383 16.72 4.65 -28.94
C GLU A 383 15.36 4.99 -28.34
N HIS A 384 14.31 4.33 -28.81
CA HIS A 384 12.97 4.45 -28.24
C HIS A 384 12.77 3.43 -27.12
N TYR A 385 12.42 3.91 -25.94
CA TYR A 385 12.06 3.07 -24.80
C TYR A 385 10.54 2.96 -24.70
N ASP A 386 9.99 1.75 -24.74
CA ASP A 386 8.56 1.51 -24.52
C ASP A 386 8.19 1.80 -23.07
N THR A 387 7.33 2.78 -22.87
CA THR A 387 6.87 3.25 -21.56
C THR A 387 5.42 2.86 -21.26
N SER A 388 4.77 2.09 -22.13
CA SER A 388 3.36 1.67 -21.97
C SER A 388 3.13 0.88 -20.68
N GLU A 389 4.15 0.12 -20.23
CA GLU A 389 4.14 -0.66 -18.98
C GLU A 389 4.05 0.19 -17.71
N LYS A 390 4.22 1.53 -17.78
CA LYS A 390 4.21 2.41 -16.61
C LYS A 390 2.83 2.97 -16.25
N GLN A 391 1.80 2.82 -17.09
CA GLN A 391 0.48 3.41 -16.85
C GLN A 391 -0.26 2.71 -15.69
N THR A 392 -0.78 3.52 -14.78
CA THR A 392 -1.64 3.10 -13.66
C THR A 392 -2.88 3.97 -13.57
N VAL A 393 -3.81 3.60 -12.70
CA VAL A 393 -4.86 4.48 -12.15
C VAL A 393 -4.69 4.55 -10.64
N GLU A 394 -4.98 5.68 -10.03
CA GLU A 394 -4.68 6.02 -8.64
C GLU A 394 -5.97 6.30 -7.86
N MET A 395 -6.24 5.55 -6.79
CA MET A 395 -7.27 5.86 -5.80
C MET A 395 -6.67 6.74 -4.71
N ARG A 396 -7.23 7.94 -4.46
CA ARG A 396 -6.62 8.98 -3.65
C ARG A 396 -7.26 9.21 -2.28
N SER A 397 -8.41 8.60 -2.00
CA SER A 397 -9.06 8.75 -0.69
C SER A 397 -8.37 8.01 0.46
N PRO A 398 -7.75 6.82 0.30
CA PRO A 398 -7.21 6.07 1.43
C PRO A 398 -6.08 6.81 2.15
N ASP A 399 -5.86 6.43 3.40
CA ASP A 399 -4.81 6.98 4.26
C ASP A 399 -4.10 5.89 5.09
N GLY A 400 -3.09 6.29 5.84
CA GLY A 400 -2.23 5.39 6.60
C GLY A 400 -2.90 4.65 7.75
N SER A 401 -4.16 4.93 8.08
CA SER A 401 -4.93 4.19 9.08
C SER A 401 -5.41 2.83 8.60
N ALA A 402 -5.41 2.62 7.27
CA ALA A 402 -5.92 1.41 6.63
C ALA A 402 -5.13 0.15 6.99
N ASP A 403 -5.85 -0.98 7.12
CA ASP A 403 -5.28 -2.30 6.90
C ASP A 403 -5.01 -2.46 5.40
N VAL A 404 -3.75 -2.52 5.03
CA VAL A 404 -3.33 -2.49 3.62
C VAL A 404 -3.83 -3.69 2.82
N TYR A 405 -3.99 -4.85 3.45
CA TYR A 405 -4.52 -6.04 2.78
C TYR A 405 -6.00 -5.91 2.51
N GLN A 406 -6.79 -5.44 3.48
CA GLN A 406 -8.23 -5.22 3.32
C GLN A 406 -8.51 -4.12 2.31
N LEU A 407 -7.74 -3.04 2.33
CA LEU A 407 -7.84 -1.94 1.38
C LEU A 407 -7.62 -2.42 -0.06
N ILE A 408 -6.51 -3.10 -0.31
CA ILE A 408 -6.18 -3.59 -1.66
C ILE A 408 -7.17 -4.69 -2.10
N ALA A 409 -7.66 -5.52 -1.18
CA ALA A 409 -8.73 -6.49 -1.46
C ALA A 409 -10.03 -5.79 -1.87
N GLY A 410 -10.43 -4.74 -1.14
CA GLY A 410 -11.61 -3.93 -1.49
C GLY A 410 -11.50 -3.28 -2.87
N LEU A 411 -10.30 -2.78 -3.22
CA LEU A 411 -10.02 -2.21 -4.55
C LEU A 411 -10.04 -3.27 -5.65
N ALA A 412 -9.50 -4.47 -5.40
CA ALA A 412 -9.58 -5.58 -6.35
C ALA A 412 -11.04 -6.02 -6.59
N VAL A 413 -11.87 -6.07 -5.53
CA VAL A 413 -13.32 -6.32 -5.65
C VAL A 413 -13.99 -5.22 -6.46
N ALA A 414 -13.67 -3.95 -6.21
CA ALA A 414 -14.25 -2.83 -6.94
C ALA A 414 -13.88 -2.88 -8.43
N CYS A 415 -12.60 -3.10 -8.75
CA CYS A 415 -12.17 -3.28 -10.14
C CYS A 415 -12.88 -4.47 -10.81
N ARG A 416 -12.98 -5.63 -10.15
CA ARG A 416 -13.72 -6.80 -10.64
C ARG A 416 -15.19 -6.44 -10.94
N TYR A 417 -15.85 -5.76 -10.00
CA TYR A 417 -17.25 -5.38 -10.15
C TYR A 417 -17.51 -4.56 -11.42
N GLY A 418 -16.57 -3.69 -11.80
CA GLY A 418 -16.68 -2.95 -13.07
C GLY A 418 -16.70 -3.84 -14.32
N PHE A 419 -16.17 -5.06 -14.27
CA PHE A 419 -16.30 -6.04 -15.37
C PHE A 419 -17.59 -6.83 -15.32
N GLU A 420 -18.26 -6.86 -14.17
CA GLU A 420 -19.57 -7.50 -13.97
C GLU A 420 -20.75 -6.57 -14.34
N LEU A 421 -20.49 -5.26 -14.53
CA LEU A 421 -21.51 -4.27 -14.91
C LEU A 421 -21.70 -4.18 -16.43
N ASP A 422 -22.95 -4.30 -16.89
CA ASP A 422 -23.30 -4.15 -18.31
C ASP A 422 -23.05 -2.73 -18.83
N ASN A 423 -23.24 -1.71 -17.99
CA ASN A 423 -23.12 -0.28 -18.32
C ASN A 423 -21.83 0.37 -17.80
N ALA A 424 -20.77 -0.41 -17.55
CA ALA A 424 -19.52 0.10 -16.97
C ALA A 424 -18.94 1.30 -17.72
N LEU A 425 -18.92 1.26 -19.06
CA LEU A 425 -18.36 2.35 -19.86
C LEU A 425 -19.19 3.63 -19.79
N GLU A 426 -20.51 3.54 -19.64
CA GLU A 426 -21.41 4.69 -19.41
C GLU A 426 -21.16 5.32 -18.04
N ILE A 427 -20.94 4.49 -17.00
CA ILE A 427 -20.57 4.96 -15.67
C ILE A 427 -19.23 5.70 -15.72
N ALA A 428 -18.24 5.14 -16.39
CA ALA A 428 -16.94 5.78 -16.56
C ALA A 428 -17.08 7.14 -17.26
N GLU A 429 -17.88 7.24 -18.32
CA GLU A 429 -18.10 8.50 -19.03
C GLU A 429 -18.83 9.54 -18.16
N ARG A 430 -19.90 9.14 -17.48
CA ARG A 430 -20.70 10.03 -16.61
C ARG A 430 -19.88 10.63 -15.47
N THR A 431 -18.94 9.86 -14.90
CA THR A 431 -18.13 10.26 -13.74
C THR A 431 -16.79 10.91 -14.13
N TYR A 432 -16.52 11.04 -15.42
CA TYR A 432 -15.32 11.70 -15.92
C TYR A 432 -15.36 13.21 -15.72
N VAL A 433 -14.25 13.78 -15.25
CA VAL A 433 -14.08 15.23 -15.01
C VAL A 433 -12.73 15.71 -15.54
N ASN A 434 -12.78 16.59 -16.53
CA ASN A 434 -11.60 17.18 -17.18
C ASN A 434 -11.25 18.61 -16.69
N VAL A 435 -11.94 19.10 -15.66
CA VAL A 435 -11.78 20.43 -15.08
C VAL A 435 -11.45 20.36 -13.60
N ASN A 436 -10.84 21.40 -13.06
CA ASN A 436 -10.65 21.51 -11.61
C ASN A 436 -12.01 21.82 -10.96
N ILE A 437 -12.58 20.83 -10.24
CA ILE A 437 -13.90 20.91 -9.63
C ILE A 437 -13.97 21.91 -8.46
N HIS A 438 -12.85 22.36 -7.92
CA HIS A 438 -12.81 23.32 -6.82
C HIS A 438 -12.85 24.79 -7.30
N LYS A 439 -12.77 25.02 -8.61
CA LYS A 439 -12.96 26.38 -9.13
C LYS A 439 -14.44 26.76 -9.14
N HIS A 440 -14.73 28.00 -8.71
CA HIS A 440 -16.09 28.53 -8.62
C HIS A 440 -16.90 28.38 -9.93
N GLU A 441 -16.26 28.53 -11.08
CA GLU A 441 -16.85 28.37 -12.41
C GLU A 441 -17.38 26.95 -12.71
N ASN A 442 -16.94 25.95 -11.92
CA ASN A 442 -17.31 24.54 -12.08
C ASN A 442 -18.28 24.05 -10.97
N ALA A 443 -18.88 24.96 -10.20
CA ALA A 443 -19.74 24.62 -9.06
C ALA A 443 -20.95 23.74 -9.41
N ASP A 444 -21.51 23.89 -10.61
CA ASP A 444 -22.65 23.08 -11.05
C ASP A 444 -22.23 21.63 -11.36
N LYS A 445 -21.04 21.44 -11.94
CA LYS A 445 -20.46 20.09 -12.12
C LYS A 445 -20.24 19.42 -10.76
N LEU A 446 -19.69 20.16 -9.80
CA LEU A 446 -19.47 19.66 -8.44
C LEU A 446 -20.76 19.19 -7.76
N LYS A 447 -21.85 19.93 -7.89
CA LYS A 447 -23.16 19.58 -7.31
C LYS A 447 -23.77 18.31 -7.90
N SER A 448 -23.42 17.95 -9.12
CA SER A 448 -23.93 16.73 -9.80
C SER A 448 -23.19 15.46 -9.41
N LEU A 449 -22.07 15.55 -8.69
CA LEU A 449 -21.25 14.41 -8.28
C LEU A 449 -21.69 13.87 -6.93
N ALA A 450 -21.69 12.55 -6.77
CA ALA A 450 -21.88 11.91 -5.48
C ALA A 450 -20.71 12.26 -4.54
N GLN A 451 -20.99 12.27 -3.24
CA GLN A 451 -20.01 12.56 -2.19
C GLN A 451 -19.54 11.27 -1.53
N LEU A 452 -18.27 11.26 -1.08
CA LEU A 452 -17.79 10.24 -0.15
C LEU A 452 -18.45 10.42 1.23
N PRO A 453 -18.52 9.36 2.04
CA PRO A 453 -18.86 9.44 3.45
C PRO A 453 -17.99 10.48 4.17
N ASP A 454 -18.54 11.11 5.20
CA ASP A 454 -17.89 12.13 6.01
C ASP A 454 -17.63 11.71 7.47
N SER A 455 -17.87 10.44 7.77
CA SER A 455 -17.64 9.82 9.08
C SER A 455 -17.42 8.30 8.95
N CYS A 456 -16.84 7.67 9.96
CA CYS A 456 -16.69 6.22 10.05
C CYS A 456 -18.06 5.53 10.03
N GLU A 457 -19.06 6.07 10.74
CA GLU A 457 -20.42 5.54 10.73
C GLU A 457 -21.06 5.58 9.34
N ALA A 458 -20.90 6.68 8.59
CA ALA A 458 -21.42 6.79 7.24
C ALA A 458 -20.72 5.83 6.27
N SER A 459 -19.42 5.59 6.46
CA SER A 459 -18.68 4.56 5.73
C SER A 459 -19.18 3.15 6.02
N ALA A 460 -19.50 2.87 7.28
CA ALA A 460 -20.10 1.59 7.66
C ALA A 460 -21.46 1.38 6.99
N ASP A 461 -22.31 2.40 6.95
CA ASP A 461 -23.60 2.31 6.27
C ASP A 461 -23.45 2.06 4.77
N ALA A 462 -22.48 2.72 4.12
CA ALA A 462 -22.19 2.49 2.71
C ALA A 462 -21.70 1.06 2.43
N LEU A 463 -20.79 0.54 3.27
CA LEU A 463 -20.31 -0.84 3.15
C LEU A 463 -21.43 -1.85 3.38
N GLU A 464 -22.28 -1.66 4.40
CA GLU A 464 -23.40 -2.56 4.69
C GLU A 464 -24.39 -2.62 3.53
N ALA A 465 -24.69 -1.49 2.91
CA ALA A 465 -25.60 -1.42 1.76
C ALA A 465 -25.10 -2.20 0.53
N GLN A 466 -23.79 -2.37 0.40
CA GLN A 466 -23.14 -3.03 -0.74
C GLN A 466 -22.40 -4.32 -0.36
N ARG A 467 -22.59 -4.83 0.87
CA ARG A 467 -21.84 -5.95 1.43
C ARG A 467 -21.82 -7.20 0.55
N GLU A 468 -22.95 -7.51 -0.13
CA GLU A 468 -23.04 -8.68 -1.00
C GLU A 468 -22.00 -8.69 -2.12
N ILE A 469 -21.58 -7.51 -2.61
CA ILE A 469 -20.57 -7.40 -3.67
C ILE A 469 -19.19 -7.81 -3.13
N PHE A 470 -18.88 -7.45 -1.90
CA PHE A 470 -17.63 -7.78 -1.22
C PHE A 470 -17.58 -9.23 -0.74
N GLU A 471 -18.72 -9.77 -0.28
CA GLU A 471 -18.86 -11.17 0.15
C GLU A 471 -18.95 -12.15 -1.02
N ARG A 472 -19.38 -11.67 -2.19
CA ARG A 472 -19.53 -12.49 -3.40
C ARG A 472 -18.26 -13.25 -3.72
N ARG A 473 -18.39 -14.52 -4.15
CA ARG A 473 -17.29 -15.47 -4.40
C ARG A 473 -16.48 -15.81 -3.15
N GLY A 474 -17.03 -15.58 -1.96
CA GLY A 474 -16.37 -15.86 -0.69
C GLY A 474 -15.13 -14.99 -0.41
N VAL A 475 -15.01 -13.79 -1.02
CA VAL A 475 -13.85 -12.91 -0.86
C VAL A 475 -13.75 -12.41 0.57
N PHE A 476 -14.65 -11.53 1.00
CA PHE A 476 -14.74 -11.15 2.41
C PHE A 476 -15.68 -12.12 3.14
N SER A 477 -15.28 -12.60 4.31
CA SER A 477 -16.22 -13.36 5.15
C SER A 477 -17.21 -12.42 5.82
N SER A 478 -18.45 -12.90 6.06
CA SER A 478 -19.46 -12.10 6.78
C SER A 478 -18.96 -11.65 8.15
N ALA A 479 -18.25 -12.52 8.88
CA ALA A 479 -17.66 -12.17 10.18
C ALA A 479 -16.66 -11.02 10.08
N MET A 480 -15.85 -10.96 9.02
CA MET A 480 -14.92 -9.84 8.79
C MET A 480 -15.69 -8.55 8.50
N ILE A 481 -16.68 -8.58 7.60
CA ILE A 481 -17.52 -7.41 7.32
C ILE A 481 -18.23 -6.93 8.59
N ASP A 482 -18.84 -7.82 9.36
CA ASP A 482 -19.52 -7.48 10.62
C ASP A 482 -18.54 -6.86 11.64
N GLY A 483 -17.30 -7.37 11.70
CA GLY A 483 -16.24 -6.81 12.54
C GLY A 483 -15.85 -5.38 12.13
N ILE A 484 -15.71 -5.13 10.83
CA ILE A 484 -15.41 -3.79 10.28
C ILE A 484 -16.57 -2.82 10.58
N LEU A 485 -17.81 -3.21 10.31
CA LEU A 485 -19.00 -2.40 10.59
C LEU A 485 -19.09 -2.04 12.08
N LYS A 486 -18.90 -3.02 12.95
CA LYS A 486 -18.90 -2.83 14.41
C LYS A 486 -17.80 -1.85 14.84
N SER A 487 -16.59 -2.00 14.30
CA SER A 487 -15.46 -1.13 14.62
C SER A 487 -15.74 0.31 14.21
N LEU A 488 -16.14 0.53 12.96
CA LEU A 488 -16.43 1.87 12.43
C LEU A 488 -17.58 2.56 13.19
N ARG A 489 -18.66 1.85 13.50
CA ARG A 489 -19.79 2.38 14.26
C ARG A 489 -19.45 2.65 15.72
N SER A 490 -18.45 1.99 16.28
CA SER A 490 -18.05 2.20 17.69
C SER A 490 -17.47 3.60 17.96
N TYR A 491 -17.08 4.33 16.91
CA TYR A 491 -16.57 5.70 17.05
C TYR A 491 -17.67 6.71 17.39
N GLY A 492 -18.92 6.49 16.95
CA GLY A 492 -20.03 7.42 17.19
C GLY A 492 -19.75 8.82 16.61
N ASP A 493 -19.13 8.89 15.42
CA ASP A 493 -18.50 10.10 14.89
C ASP A 493 -19.33 10.87 13.85
N ARG A 494 -20.61 10.51 13.69
CA ARG A 494 -21.48 11.09 12.65
C ARG A 494 -21.57 12.62 12.69
N THR A 495 -21.55 13.21 13.88
CA THR A 495 -21.60 14.67 14.08
C THR A 495 -20.27 15.26 14.51
N LEU A 496 -19.26 14.44 14.77
CA LEU A 496 -18.00 14.83 15.40
C LEU A 496 -17.32 16.00 14.67
N ARG A 497 -17.33 15.99 13.34
CA ARG A 497 -16.71 17.03 12.53
C ARG A 497 -17.37 18.40 12.76
N ALA A 498 -18.70 18.45 12.85
CA ALA A 498 -19.43 19.68 13.18
C ALA A 498 -19.23 20.08 14.65
N ASP A 499 -19.15 19.09 15.56
CA ASP A 499 -19.06 19.33 17.00
C ASP A 499 -17.72 19.97 17.41
N ILE A 500 -16.63 19.67 16.69
CA ILE A 500 -15.28 20.19 16.98
C ILE A 500 -14.80 21.24 15.98
N ASP A 501 -15.64 21.65 15.02
CA ASP A 501 -15.31 22.74 14.10
C ASP A 501 -15.02 24.03 14.86
N GLY A 502 -13.92 24.69 14.51
CA GLY A 502 -13.43 25.87 15.21
C GLY A 502 -12.90 25.66 16.63
N LYS A 503 -12.72 24.40 17.07
CA LYS A 503 -12.20 24.06 18.40
C LYS A 503 -10.83 23.35 18.30
N PRO A 504 -9.72 24.07 18.13
CA PRO A 504 -8.41 23.46 17.89
C PRO A 504 -7.93 22.53 19.00
N GLU A 505 -8.27 22.80 20.27
CA GLU A 505 -7.91 21.93 21.39
C GLU A 505 -8.61 20.55 21.32
N GLU A 506 -9.90 20.53 20.94
CA GLU A 506 -10.63 19.27 20.79
C GLU A 506 -10.10 18.47 19.58
N MET A 507 -9.74 19.17 18.50
CA MET A 507 -9.09 18.56 17.35
C MET A 507 -7.75 17.91 17.74
N MET A 508 -6.92 18.59 18.53
CA MET A 508 -5.65 18.04 18.99
C MET A 508 -5.84 16.82 19.91
N LYS A 509 -6.84 16.83 20.81
CA LYS A 509 -7.17 15.65 21.60
C LYS A 509 -7.55 14.43 20.72
N LEU A 510 -8.34 14.68 19.67
CA LEU A 510 -8.71 13.63 18.70
C LEU A 510 -7.49 13.09 17.98
N VAL A 511 -6.62 13.97 17.49
CA VAL A 511 -5.37 13.60 16.81
C VAL A 511 -4.49 12.76 17.72
N HIS A 512 -4.25 13.16 18.95
CA HIS A 512 -3.43 12.39 19.91
C HIS A 512 -3.97 10.98 20.15
N ARG A 513 -5.30 10.82 20.19
CA ARG A 513 -5.92 9.49 20.35
C ARG A 513 -5.56 8.53 19.21
N TYR A 514 -5.47 9.02 17.98
CA TYR A 514 -5.24 8.22 16.77
C TYR A 514 -3.86 8.43 16.14
N PHE A 515 -2.96 9.12 16.85
CA PHE A 515 -1.63 9.48 16.35
C PHE A 515 -0.81 8.27 15.88
N ASN A 516 -0.94 7.14 16.59
CA ASN A 516 -0.22 5.90 16.30
C ASN A 516 -1.07 4.87 15.52
N CYS A 517 -2.07 5.30 14.77
CA CYS A 517 -2.89 4.41 13.95
C CYS A 517 -2.10 3.77 12.78
N GLY A 518 -2.57 2.62 12.31
CA GLY A 518 -2.11 1.94 11.10
C GLY A 518 -0.89 1.04 11.23
#